data_efaf21245a3f7537abf92647b722d3a3
#
_entry.id   efaf21245a3f7537abf92647b722d3a3
#
_cell.length_a   1.000
_cell.length_b   1.000
_cell.length_c   1.000
_cell.angle_alpha   90.00
_cell.angle_beta   90.00
_cell.angle_gamma   90.00
#
_symmetry.space_group_name_H-M   'P 1'
#
loop_
_entity.id
_entity.type
_entity.pdbx_description
1 polymer ?
#
loop_
_entity_poly.entity_id
_entity_poly.type
_entity_poly.pdbx_seq_one_letter_code
_entity_poly.pdbx_strand_id
1 'polypeptide(L)'
;SVAYSAIIYALRCMVSEDIPLNQGCLAPIDVRIPQGSLLNPSDTAAVVGGNVLTSQRITDVVFRAFEAAAASQGDCNNLTFGTGGNDETGRLIEGFGYYETIAGGSGAGPSWHGTSGVHTHMTNTRITDPEIFERRYPVYLRQFGLRPGSGGRGHFVGGDGVIRDIEFLEPRIQVSILSERRVHRPY
;
A
#
# COMPACT_ATOMS: atom_id res chain seq x y z
N SER A 1 -12.21 1.57 -13.48
CA SER A 1 -12.34 1.97 -12.08
C SER A 1 -11.43 1.12 -11.19
N VAL A 2 -10.95 1.67 -10.10
CA VAL A 2 -10.05 1.02 -9.14
C VAL A 2 -10.61 -0.31 -8.63
N ALA A 3 -11.93 -0.36 -8.37
CA ALA A 3 -12.59 -1.56 -7.89
C ALA A 3 -12.46 -2.73 -8.88
N TYR A 4 -12.72 -2.49 -10.16
CA TYR A 4 -12.57 -3.53 -11.19
C TYR A 4 -11.14 -4.05 -11.30
N SER A 5 -10.15 -3.18 -11.25
CA SER A 5 -8.73 -3.57 -11.31
C SER A 5 -8.34 -4.46 -10.13
N ALA A 6 -8.77 -4.11 -8.92
CA ALA A 6 -8.49 -4.89 -7.71
C ALA A 6 -9.19 -6.26 -7.74
N ILE A 7 -10.42 -6.32 -8.23
CA ILE A 7 -11.16 -7.58 -8.40
C ILE A 7 -10.47 -8.48 -9.43
N ILE A 8 -10.10 -7.94 -10.61
CA ILE A 8 -9.35 -8.70 -11.63
C ILE A 8 -8.05 -9.24 -11.06
N TYR A 9 -7.29 -8.42 -10.33
CA TYR A 9 -6.04 -8.84 -9.70
C TYR A 9 -6.28 -10.02 -8.75
N ALA A 10 -7.22 -9.88 -7.82
CA ALA A 10 -7.51 -10.92 -6.83
C ALA A 10 -7.96 -12.24 -7.48
N LEU A 11 -8.83 -12.17 -8.48
CA LEU A 11 -9.30 -13.35 -9.21
C LEU A 11 -8.17 -14.03 -9.96
N ARG A 12 -7.29 -13.28 -10.62
CA ARG A 12 -6.13 -13.85 -11.31
C ARG A 12 -5.17 -14.56 -10.36
N CYS A 13 -5.00 -14.06 -9.13
CA CYS A 13 -4.19 -14.74 -8.12
C CYS A 13 -4.74 -16.11 -7.71
N MET A 14 -6.04 -16.34 -7.88
CA MET A 14 -6.72 -17.59 -7.50
C MET A 14 -6.86 -18.57 -8.67
N VAL A 15 -6.64 -18.12 -9.92
CA VAL A 15 -6.69 -18.96 -11.12
C VAL A 15 -5.30 -19.52 -11.38
N SER A 16 -5.20 -20.84 -11.58
CA SER A 16 -3.94 -21.54 -11.86
C SER A 16 -3.46 -21.39 -13.30
N GLU A 17 -4.27 -20.81 -14.18
CA GLU A 17 -3.96 -20.61 -15.59
C GLU A 17 -3.39 -19.22 -15.87
N ASP A 18 -2.46 -19.14 -16.81
CA ASP A 18 -1.93 -17.85 -17.27
C ASP A 18 -2.91 -17.21 -18.26
N ILE A 19 -3.82 -16.41 -17.73
CA ILE A 19 -4.81 -15.69 -18.52
C ILE A 19 -4.39 -14.24 -18.74
N PRO A 20 -4.69 -13.63 -19.91
CA PRO A 20 -4.38 -12.23 -20.20
C PRO A 20 -5.03 -11.28 -19.18
N LEU A 21 -4.27 -10.26 -18.75
CA LEU A 21 -4.78 -9.21 -17.86
C LEU A 21 -5.59 -8.19 -18.65
N ASN A 22 -6.87 -8.44 -18.82
CA ASN A 22 -7.80 -7.52 -19.48
C ASN A 22 -9.23 -7.68 -18.92
N GLN A 23 -10.18 -6.92 -19.49
CA GLN A 23 -11.58 -6.96 -19.05
C GLN A 23 -12.26 -8.33 -19.25
N GLY A 24 -11.72 -9.18 -20.10
CA GLY A 24 -12.22 -10.56 -20.28
C GLY A 24 -12.21 -11.36 -18.96
N CYS A 25 -11.32 -11.03 -18.02
CA CYS A 25 -11.30 -11.63 -16.68
C CYS A 25 -12.62 -11.39 -15.89
N LEU A 26 -13.37 -10.35 -16.23
CA LEU A 26 -14.66 -10.03 -15.61
C LEU A 26 -15.87 -10.54 -16.39
N ALA A 27 -15.67 -11.11 -17.58
CA ALA A 27 -16.80 -11.57 -18.40
C ALA A 27 -17.78 -12.52 -17.70
N PRO A 28 -17.31 -13.48 -16.85
CA PRO A 28 -18.21 -14.37 -16.11
C PRO A 28 -18.72 -13.78 -14.78
N ILE A 29 -18.42 -12.50 -14.46
CA ILE A 29 -18.65 -11.93 -13.12
C ILE A 29 -19.53 -10.70 -13.23
N ASP A 30 -20.63 -10.69 -12.45
CA ASP A 30 -21.49 -9.51 -12.29
C ASP A 30 -21.02 -8.68 -11.09
N VAL A 31 -20.38 -7.54 -11.38
CA VAL A 31 -19.87 -6.61 -10.36
C VAL A 31 -20.88 -5.49 -10.11
N ARG A 32 -21.50 -5.50 -8.95
CA ARG A 32 -22.50 -4.51 -8.55
C ARG A 32 -21.94 -3.58 -7.49
N ILE A 33 -21.76 -2.31 -7.85
CA ILE A 33 -21.23 -1.28 -6.94
C ILE A 33 -22.29 -0.18 -6.81
N PRO A 34 -22.82 0.08 -5.60
CA PRO A 34 -23.81 1.13 -5.39
C PRO A 34 -23.27 2.50 -5.82
N GLN A 35 -24.08 3.24 -6.57
CA GLN A 35 -23.76 4.60 -6.96
C GLN A 35 -23.71 5.52 -5.73
N GLY A 36 -22.81 6.50 -5.72
CA GLY A 36 -22.59 7.41 -4.61
C GLY A 36 -21.86 6.78 -3.41
N SER A 37 -21.39 5.53 -3.55
CA SER A 37 -20.58 4.86 -2.52
C SER A 37 -19.09 5.21 -2.68
N LEU A 38 -18.28 4.86 -1.67
CA LEU A 38 -16.82 4.98 -1.72
C LEU A 38 -16.20 4.33 -2.97
N LEU A 39 -16.79 3.23 -3.46
CA LEU A 39 -16.28 2.49 -4.62
C LEU A 39 -16.81 3.01 -5.96
N ASN A 40 -17.88 3.79 -5.94
CA ASN A 40 -18.47 4.44 -7.11
C ASN A 40 -18.94 5.85 -6.73
N PRO A 41 -17.99 6.75 -6.43
CA PRO A 41 -18.28 8.10 -5.96
C PRO A 41 -18.80 9.00 -7.08
N SER A 42 -19.30 10.19 -6.71
CA SER A 42 -19.65 11.24 -7.68
C SER A 42 -18.41 11.78 -8.39
N ASP A 43 -18.60 12.42 -9.53
CA ASP A 43 -17.51 12.99 -10.34
C ASP A 43 -16.74 14.13 -9.63
N THR A 44 -17.31 14.70 -8.58
CA THR A 44 -16.70 15.76 -7.77
C THR A 44 -15.90 15.24 -6.55
N ALA A 45 -15.95 13.95 -6.28
CA ALA A 45 -15.29 13.36 -5.13
C ALA A 45 -13.77 13.25 -5.33
N ALA A 46 -13.01 13.50 -4.26
CA ALA A 46 -11.57 13.25 -4.24
C ALA A 46 -11.30 11.74 -4.21
N VAL A 47 -10.53 11.23 -5.19
CA VAL A 47 -10.31 9.79 -5.37
C VAL A 47 -8.83 9.39 -5.33
N VAL A 48 -7.93 10.28 -4.94
CA VAL A 48 -6.48 10.04 -4.93
C VAL A 48 -6.07 8.80 -4.12
N GLY A 49 -6.74 8.53 -3.01
CA GLY A 49 -6.49 7.34 -2.16
C GLY A 49 -7.00 6.02 -2.76
N GLY A 50 -7.65 6.05 -3.93
CA GLY A 50 -8.27 4.87 -4.52
C GLY A 50 -7.29 3.75 -4.82
N ASN A 51 -6.17 4.04 -5.45
CA ASN A 51 -5.19 3.04 -5.87
C ASN A 51 -4.12 2.73 -4.81
N VAL A 52 -3.94 3.54 -3.79
CA VAL A 52 -2.95 3.28 -2.73
C VAL A 52 -3.57 2.68 -1.47
N LEU A 53 -4.88 2.83 -1.28
CA LEU A 53 -5.59 2.38 -0.09
C LEU A 53 -6.79 1.48 -0.46
N THR A 54 -7.79 2.01 -1.18
CA THR A 54 -9.04 1.29 -1.45
C THR A 54 -8.81 0.03 -2.27
N SER A 55 -7.90 0.05 -3.26
CA SER A 55 -7.59 -1.13 -4.07
C SER A 55 -7.01 -2.27 -3.26
N GLN A 56 -6.12 -1.96 -2.31
CA GLN A 56 -5.54 -2.95 -1.39
C GLN A 56 -6.62 -3.60 -0.53
N ARG A 57 -7.54 -2.79 -0.02
CA ARG A 57 -8.66 -3.26 0.80
C ARG A 57 -9.65 -4.13 0.03
N ILE A 58 -9.96 -3.77 -1.21
CA ILE A 58 -10.82 -4.58 -2.08
C ILE A 58 -10.19 -5.95 -2.30
N THR A 59 -8.88 -5.99 -2.56
CA THR A 59 -8.15 -7.25 -2.74
C THR A 59 -8.24 -8.14 -1.50
N ASP A 60 -7.97 -7.59 -0.32
CA ASP A 60 -8.13 -8.32 0.95
C ASP A 60 -9.56 -8.87 1.12
N VAL A 61 -10.58 -8.04 0.83
CA VAL A 61 -12.00 -8.44 0.96
C VAL A 61 -12.36 -9.57 0.00
N VAL A 62 -11.86 -9.51 -1.24
CA VAL A 62 -12.10 -10.59 -2.23
C VAL A 62 -11.43 -11.89 -1.77
N PHE A 63 -10.17 -11.84 -1.34
CA PHE A 63 -9.48 -13.03 -0.82
C PHE A 63 -10.19 -13.62 0.39
N ARG A 64 -10.70 -12.78 1.28
CA ARG A 64 -11.50 -13.25 2.41
C ARG A 64 -12.79 -13.94 1.96
N ALA A 65 -13.51 -13.37 0.99
CA ALA A 65 -14.77 -13.93 0.49
C ALA A 65 -14.59 -15.33 -0.12
N PHE A 66 -13.42 -15.60 -0.69
CA PHE A 66 -13.05 -16.90 -1.25
C PHE A 66 -12.24 -17.77 -0.27
N GLU A 67 -12.00 -17.30 0.95
CA GLU A 67 -11.13 -17.97 1.95
C GLU A 67 -9.72 -18.30 1.39
N ALA A 68 -9.25 -17.49 0.44
CA ALA A 68 -8.01 -17.74 -0.30
C ALA A 68 -6.76 -17.34 0.48
N ALA A 69 -6.80 -16.23 1.19
CA ALA A 69 -5.68 -15.75 2.00
C ALA A 69 -6.16 -14.79 3.10
N ALA A 70 -5.39 -14.70 4.16
CA ALA A 70 -5.55 -13.70 5.19
C ALA A 70 -5.21 -12.30 4.67
N ALA A 71 -5.68 -11.26 5.35
CA ALA A 71 -5.45 -9.89 4.95
C ALA A 71 -3.99 -9.47 5.10
N SER A 72 -3.55 -8.59 4.20
CA SER A 72 -2.24 -7.97 4.20
C SER A 72 -2.13 -6.76 5.14
N GLN A 73 -1.06 -6.00 5.01
CA GLN A 73 -0.82 -4.73 5.73
C GLN A 73 -1.92 -3.68 5.56
N GLY A 74 -2.72 -3.73 4.51
CA GLY A 74 -3.95 -2.96 4.33
C GLY A 74 -3.89 -1.77 3.37
N ASP A 75 -2.73 -1.19 3.13
CA ASP A 75 -2.47 -0.15 2.14
C ASP A 75 -1.04 -0.18 1.60
N CYS A 76 -0.64 0.85 0.85
CA CYS A 76 0.73 0.95 0.33
C CYS A 76 1.71 1.59 1.33
N ASN A 77 1.29 1.97 2.53
CA ASN A 77 2.10 2.63 3.55
C ASN A 77 2.91 3.79 3.00
N ASN A 78 2.22 4.79 2.46
CA ASN A 78 2.86 5.91 1.81
C ASN A 78 3.50 6.86 2.81
N LEU A 79 4.78 7.14 2.64
CA LEU A 79 5.51 8.20 3.32
C LEU A 79 5.79 9.31 2.32
N THR A 80 5.40 10.52 2.65
CA THR A 80 5.70 11.72 1.89
C THR A 80 6.37 12.72 2.81
N PHE A 81 7.45 13.32 2.37
CA PHE A 81 8.05 14.43 3.09
C PHE A 81 8.72 15.43 2.14
N GLY A 82 8.94 16.63 2.64
CA GLY A 82 9.58 17.66 1.86
C GLY A 82 9.57 19.01 2.53
N THR A 83 10.11 19.98 1.84
CA THR A 83 10.14 21.39 2.22
C THR A 83 9.91 22.26 0.99
N GLY A 84 9.70 23.56 1.18
CA GLY A 84 9.41 24.51 0.10
C GLY A 84 7.97 24.99 0.12
N GLY A 85 7.54 25.62 -0.97
CA GLY A 85 6.23 26.25 -1.09
C GLY A 85 6.32 27.77 -0.98
N ASN A 86 5.25 28.42 -0.53
CA ASN A 86 5.25 29.86 -0.34
C ASN A 86 5.49 30.21 1.15
N ASP A 87 6.33 31.24 1.40
CA ASP A 87 6.45 31.82 2.73
C ASP A 87 5.23 32.67 3.09
N GLU A 88 5.24 33.26 4.29
CA GLU A 88 4.16 34.10 4.80
C GLU A 88 3.88 35.36 3.94
N THR A 89 4.83 35.75 3.09
CA THR A 89 4.68 36.88 2.17
C THR A 89 4.20 36.45 0.77
N GLY A 90 4.03 35.15 0.54
CA GLY A 90 3.67 34.57 -0.75
C GLY A 90 4.85 34.37 -1.71
N ARG A 91 6.09 34.57 -1.25
CA ARG A 91 7.30 34.32 -2.04
C ARG A 91 7.58 32.83 -2.09
N LEU A 92 7.89 32.33 -3.28
CA LEU A 92 8.28 30.93 -3.48
C LEU A 92 9.64 30.65 -2.80
N ILE A 93 9.64 29.66 -1.92
CA ILE A 93 10.84 29.07 -1.33
C ILE A 93 11.15 27.79 -2.10
N GLU A 94 12.35 27.70 -2.61
CA GLU A 94 12.84 26.47 -3.24
C GLU A 94 12.86 25.32 -2.21
N GLY A 95 12.52 24.12 -2.66
CA GLY A 95 12.47 22.96 -1.79
C GLY A 95 12.53 21.66 -2.58
N PHE A 96 12.22 20.57 -1.91
CA PHE A 96 12.15 19.25 -2.50
C PHE A 96 10.92 18.50 -1.99
N GLY A 97 10.50 17.48 -2.74
CA GLY A 97 9.49 16.51 -2.33
C GLY A 97 10.02 15.09 -2.50
N TYR A 98 9.70 14.24 -1.56
CA TYR A 98 9.97 12.81 -1.61
C TYR A 98 8.69 12.02 -1.34
N TYR A 99 8.53 10.90 -2.02
CA TYR A 99 7.42 9.99 -1.84
C TYR A 99 7.89 8.56 -1.98
N GLU A 100 7.48 7.69 -1.07
CA GLU A 100 7.74 6.27 -1.15
C GLU A 100 6.55 5.44 -0.67
N THR A 101 6.53 4.17 -1.06
CA THR A 101 5.71 3.13 -0.46
C THR A 101 6.60 2.26 0.42
N ILE A 102 6.13 1.92 1.61
CA ILE A 102 6.89 1.10 2.55
C ILE A 102 6.32 -0.31 2.56
N ALA A 103 7.18 -1.30 2.39
CA ALA A 103 6.81 -2.70 2.41
C ALA A 103 6.20 -3.11 3.77
N GLY A 104 5.44 -4.17 3.77
CA GLY A 104 4.88 -4.79 4.99
C GLY A 104 4.87 -6.29 4.90
N GLY A 105 3.95 -6.96 5.56
CA GLY A 105 3.74 -8.39 5.46
C GLY A 105 2.54 -8.75 4.59
N SER A 106 2.64 -9.82 3.82
CA SER A 106 1.48 -10.42 3.17
C SER A 106 0.72 -11.33 4.12
N GLY A 107 -0.56 -11.55 3.86
CA GLY A 107 -1.36 -12.55 4.56
C GLY A 107 -0.85 -13.96 4.29
N ALA A 108 -1.10 -14.87 5.23
CA ALA A 108 -0.90 -16.31 5.03
C ALA A 108 -2.09 -16.91 4.25
N GLY A 109 -1.84 -18.01 3.58
CA GLY A 109 -2.91 -18.78 2.94
C GLY A 109 -3.16 -20.12 3.63
N PRO A 110 -4.04 -20.97 3.05
CA PRO A 110 -4.43 -22.23 3.67
C PRO A 110 -3.28 -23.24 3.83
N SER A 111 -2.20 -23.09 3.08
CA SER A 111 -1.07 -24.04 3.04
C SER A 111 0.31 -23.36 3.03
N TRP A 112 0.39 -22.03 3.23
CA TRP A 112 1.66 -21.29 3.21
C TRP A 112 1.66 -20.15 4.20
N HIS A 113 2.86 -19.77 4.66
CA HIS A 113 3.11 -18.58 5.44
C HIS A 113 3.11 -17.32 4.57
N GLY A 114 2.76 -16.17 5.13
CA GLY A 114 2.92 -14.87 4.48
C GLY A 114 4.39 -14.51 4.29
N THR A 115 4.65 -13.66 3.30
CA THR A 115 5.98 -13.15 2.98
C THR A 115 6.25 -11.86 3.75
N SER A 116 7.40 -11.79 4.41
CA SER A 116 7.83 -10.62 5.18
C SER A 116 8.47 -9.56 4.29
N GLY A 117 8.26 -8.28 4.61
CA GLY A 117 8.92 -7.16 3.95
C GLY A 117 8.63 -7.04 2.46
N VAL A 118 7.41 -7.31 2.04
CA VAL A 118 6.98 -7.33 0.63
C VAL A 118 5.94 -6.23 0.34
N HIS A 119 6.02 -5.66 -0.85
CA HIS A 119 4.93 -4.84 -1.39
C HIS A 119 3.81 -5.76 -1.88
N THR A 120 2.63 -5.63 -1.28
CA THR A 120 1.51 -6.54 -1.53
C THR A 120 0.57 -6.01 -2.61
N HIS A 121 -0.14 -6.93 -3.26
CA HIS A 121 -1.31 -6.70 -4.11
C HIS A 121 -1.10 -5.66 -5.22
N MET A 122 -1.81 -4.53 -5.10
CA MET A 122 -1.84 -3.48 -6.14
C MET A 122 -0.58 -2.59 -6.12
N THR A 123 0.44 -2.96 -5.35
CA THR A 123 1.71 -2.24 -5.26
C THR A 123 2.77 -2.94 -6.11
N ASN A 124 3.39 -2.21 -7.01
CA ASN A 124 4.52 -2.69 -7.82
C ASN A 124 5.66 -1.68 -7.77
N THR A 125 6.15 -1.42 -6.57
CA THR A 125 7.23 -0.46 -6.32
C THR A 125 8.39 -1.14 -5.60
N ARG A 126 9.49 -0.42 -5.53
CA ARG A 126 10.64 -0.76 -4.71
C ARG A 126 11.01 0.44 -3.85
N ILE A 127 11.71 0.20 -2.75
CA ILE A 127 12.22 1.26 -1.90
C ILE A 127 13.48 1.88 -2.51
N THR A 128 13.70 3.15 -2.27
CA THR A 128 14.92 3.83 -2.67
C THR A 128 16.12 3.25 -1.91
N ASP A 129 17.19 3.00 -2.62
CA ASP A 129 18.46 2.56 -2.06
C ASP A 129 18.95 3.56 -0.99
N PRO A 130 19.43 3.09 0.18
CA PRO A 130 19.85 3.95 1.28
C PRO A 130 20.89 5.01 0.89
N GLU A 131 21.92 4.64 0.13
CA GLU A 131 22.98 5.56 -0.26
C GLU A 131 22.45 6.66 -1.21
N ILE A 132 21.57 6.28 -2.14
CA ILE A 132 20.92 7.24 -3.05
C ILE A 132 19.97 8.15 -2.26
N PHE A 133 19.26 7.61 -1.29
CA PHE A 133 18.33 8.34 -0.46
C PHE A 133 19.02 9.45 0.34
N GLU A 134 20.09 9.10 1.05
CA GLU A 134 20.89 10.03 1.86
C GLU A 134 21.67 11.06 1.02
N ARG A 135 22.07 10.68 -0.21
CA ARG A 135 22.77 11.61 -1.12
C ARG A 135 21.86 12.64 -1.75
N ARG A 136 20.57 12.32 -1.94
CA ARG A 136 19.61 13.20 -2.64
C ARG A 136 18.81 14.08 -1.71
N TYR A 137 18.59 13.63 -0.49
CA TYR A 137 17.72 14.30 0.47
C TYR A 137 18.44 14.54 1.78
N PRO A 138 18.11 15.61 2.52
CA PRO A 138 18.72 15.90 3.81
C PRO A 138 18.17 14.99 4.91
N VAL A 139 18.46 13.72 4.79
CA VAL A 139 18.00 12.67 5.71
C VAL A 139 19.13 11.72 6.04
N TYR A 140 19.00 11.01 7.15
CA TYR A 140 19.84 9.89 7.52
C TYR A 140 18.94 8.68 7.84
N LEU A 141 19.19 7.53 7.20
CA LEU A 141 18.46 6.29 7.43
C LEU A 141 19.06 5.55 8.62
N ARG A 142 18.48 5.74 9.80
CA ARG A 142 18.92 5.12 11.05
C ARG A 142 18.78 3.60 11.04
N GLN A 143 17.66 3.12 10.49
CA GLN A 143 17.36 1.70 10.41
C GLN A 143 16.44 1.39 9.24
N PHE A 144 16.73 0.31 8.53
CA PHE A 144 15.81 -0.33 7.61
C PHE A 144 15.97 -1.85 7.70
N GLY A 145 14.89 -2.55 8.04
CA GLY A 145 14.92 -3.99 8.18
C GLY A 145 13.57 -4.58 8.53
N LEU A 146 13.49 -5.89 8.61
CA LEU A 146 12.28 -6.58 9.05
C LEU A 146 12.00 -6.27 10.53
N ARG A 147 10.72 -6.28 10.89
CA ARG A 147 10.22 -6.22 12.27
C ARG A 147 9.83 -7.61 12.73
N PRO A 148 10.74 -8.39 13.31
CA PRO A 148 10.51 -9.80 13.63
C PRO A 148 9.32 -10.00 14.58
N GLY A 149 8.50 -11.01 14.29
CA GLY A 149 7.35 -11.36 15.12
C GLY A 149 6.16 -10.41 15.01
N SER A 150 6.13 -9.52 14.01
CA SER A 150 5.01 -8.61 13.78
C SER A 150 3.91 -9.22 12.89
N GLY A 151 4.17 -10.36 12.26
CA GLY A 151 3.20 -11.11 11.48
C GLY A 151 2.05 -11.66 12.33
N GLY A 152 0.87 -11.76 11.75
CA GLY A 152 -0.31 -12.33 12.42
C GLY A 152 -0.12 -13.82 12.74
N ARG A 153 -0.56 -14.24 13.91
CA ARG A 153 -0.46 -15.65 14.36
C ARG A 153 -1.63 -16.46 13.78
N GLY A 154 -1.35 -17.69 13.40
CA GLY A 154 -2.32 -18.67 12.93
C GLY A 154 -1.66 -20.03 12.73
N HIS A 155 -2.37 -20.96 12.08
CA HIS A 155 -1.77 -22.24 11.66
C HIS A 155 -0.60 -21.98 10.69
N PHE A 156 -0.80 -21.05 9.76
CA PHE A 156 0.27 -20.41 9.01
C PHE A 156 0.37 -18.96 9.47
N VAL A 157 1.59 -18.45 9.57
CA VAL A 157 1.89 -17.13 10.12
C VAL A 157 1.93 -16.10 9.01
N GLY A 158 1.31 -14.95 9.20
CA GLY A 158 1.44 -13.80 8.30
C GLY A 158 2.87 -13.27 8.23
N GLY A 159 3.21 -12.59 7.14
CA GLY A 159 4.54 -11.98 6.98
C GLY A 159 4.79 -10.83 7.95
N ASP A 160 6.04 -10.69 8.36
CA ASP A 160 6.47 -9.56 9.19
C ASP A 160 6.52 -8.26 8.39
N GLY A 161 6.20 -7.15 9.06
CA GLY A 161 6.39 -5.81 8.56
C GLY A 161 7.85 -5.37 8.58
N VAL A 162 8.07 -4.07 8.33
CA VAL A 162 9.40 -3.47 8.34
C VAL A 162 9.50 -2.34 9.36
N ILE A 163 10.73 -2.04 9.77
CA ILE A 163 11.13 -0.83 10.47
C ILE A 163 11.83 0.06 9.46
N ARG A 164 11.42 1.31 9.36
CA ARG A 164 12.08 2.34 8.57
C ARG A 164 12.21 3.59 9.43
N ASP A 165 13.38 3.77 9.99
CA ASP A 165 13.70 4.86 10.91
C ASP A 165 14.54 5.89 10.16
N ILE A 166 14.00 7.10 10.02
CA ILE A 166 14.57 8.19 9.23
C ILE A 166 14.75 9.40 10.14
N GLU A 167 15.97 9.89 10.23
CA GLU A 167 16.28 11.18 10.84
C GLU A 167 16.28 12.26 9.76
N PHE A 168 15.54 13.34 10.01
CA PHE A 168 15.53 14.51 9.15
C PHE A 168 16.60 15.50 9.60
N LEU A 169 17.44 15.94 8.68
CA LEU A 169 18.57 16.82 8.96
C LEU A 169 18.24 18.32 8.76
N GLU A 170 17.07 18.61 8.19
CA GLU A 170 16.58 19.97 8.00
C GLU A 170 15.53 20.34 9.08
N PRO A 171 15.54 21.58 9.59
CA PRO A 171 14.72 21.95 10.75
C PRO A 171 13.21 22.08 10.45
N ARG A 172 12.81 22.17 9.20
CA ARG A 172 11.41 22.40 8.79
C ARG A 172 11.00 21.51 7.64
N ILE A 173 10.88 20.20 7.92
CA ILE A 173 10.36 19.23 6.96
C ILE A 173 8.91 18.92 7.32
N GLN A 174 8.03 19.00 6.34
CA GLN A 174 6.66 18.50 6.45
C GLN A 174 6.64 17.01 6.15
N VAL A 175 5.97 16.23 7.00
CA VAL A 175 5.88 14.77 6.87
C VAL A 175 4.42 14.36 6.86
N SER A 176 4.05 13.48 5.94
CA SER A 176 2.74 12.85 5.88
C SER A 176 2.89 11.34 5.73
N ILE A 177 2.11 10.61 6.51
CA ILE A 177 2.05 9.14 6.46
C ILE A 177 0.61 8.72 6.21
N LEU A 178 0.42 7.89 5.20
CA LEU A 178 -0.81 7.16 4.95
C LEU A 178 -0.58 5.70 5.33
N SER A 179 -1.26 5.22 6.35
CA SER A 179 -1.15 3.83 6.82
C SER A 179 -2.43 3.35 7.47
N GLU A 180 -2.70 2.07 7.36
CA GLU A 180 -3.91 1.41 7.85
C GLU A 180 -3.61 0.38 8.97
N ARG A 181 -4.63 -0.36 9.39
CA ARG A 181 -4.52 -1.45 10.38
C ARG A 181 -4.04 -1.03 11.76
N ARG A 182 -4.21 0.24 12.14
CA ARG A 182 -3.80 0.76 13.46
C ARG A 182 -4.73 0.33 14.59
N VAL A 183 -6.03 0.25 14.31
CA VAL A 183 -7.07 -0.13 15.30
C VAL A 183 -7.54 -1.55 15.06
N HIS A 184 -7.87 -1.86 13.82
CA HIS A 184 -8.36 -3.18 13.43
C HIS A 184 -7.23 -3.99 12.78
N ARG A 185 -6.85 -5.07 13.44
CA ARG A 185 -5.82 -5.98 12.91
C ARG A 185 -6.28 -6.64 11.60
N PRO A 186 -5.36 -7.05 10.74
CA PRO A 186 -5.67 -7.94 9.61
C PRO A 186 -6.31 -9.24 10.13
N TYR A 187 -7.25 -9.75 9.37
CA TYR A 187 -7.91 -11.04 9.63
C TYR A 187 -7.20 -12.17 8.92
#